data_724f03670ff1a56b84e44c4bb4e7c2be
#
_entry.id   724f03670ff1a56b84e44c4bb4e7c2be
#
_cell.length_a   1.000
_cell.length_b   1.000
_cell.length_c   1.000
_cell.angle_alpha   90.00
_cell.angle_beta   90.00
_cell.angle_gamma   90.00
#
_symmetry.space_group_name_H-M   'P 1'
#
loop_
_entity.id
_entity.type
_entity.pdbx_description
1 polymer ?
#
loop_
_entity_poly.entity_id
_entity_poly.type
_entity_poly.pdbx_seq_one_letter_code
_entity_poly.pdbx_strand_id
1 'polypeptide(L)' 'SSVTGIIQQVHITVGQLIAKVCELEFNSN' A
#
# COMPACT_ATOMS: atom_id res chain seq x y z
N SER A 1 18.39 -6.02 -10.40
CA SER A 1 17.18 -6.35 -9.63
C SER A 1 17.52 -7.31 -8.52
N SER A 2 17.04 -7.04 -7.35
CA SER A 2 17.29 -7.87 -6.19
C SER A 2 15.96 -8.29 -5.57
N VAL A 3 16.00 -9.44 -4.90
CA VAL A 3 14.82 -9.92 -4.22
C VAL A 3 14.37 -8.92 -3.15
N THR A 4 15.32 -8.34 -2.45
CA THR A 4 15.02 -7.35 -1.42
C THR A 4 14.27 -6.16 -2.00
N GLY A 5 14.68 -5.70 -3.18
CA GLY A 5 14.01 -4.58 -3.82
C GLY A 5 12.58 -4.91 -4.21
N ILE A 6 12.36 -6.14 -4.67
CA ILE A 6 11.01 -6.57 -5.03
C ILE A 6 10.13 -6.63 -3.79
N ILE A 7 10.67 -7.15 -2.70
CA ILE A 7 9.91 -7.24 -1.44
C ILE A 7 9.53 -5.85 -0.95
N GLN A 8 10.47 -4.91 -1.05
CA GLN A 8 10.19 -3.53 -0.64
C GLN A 8 9.09 -2.91 -1.49
N GLN A 9 9.11 -3.14 -2.79
CA GLN A 9 8.09 -2.60 -3.67
C GLN A 9 6.72 -3.19 -3.35
N VAL A 10 6.66 -4.47 -3.05
CA VAL A 10 5.41 -5.10 -2.67
C VAL A 10 4.87 -4.47 -1.39
N HIS A 11 5.74 -4.25 -0.40
CA HIS A 11 5.32 -3.65 0.86
C HIS A 11 4.79 -2.23 0.65
N ILE A 12 5.45 -1.44 -0.18
CA ILE A 12 5.00 -0.09 -0.46
C ILE A 12 3.63 -0.11 -1.14
N THR A 13 3.46 -1.00 -2.12
CA THR A 13 2.21 -1.08 -2.84
C THR A 13 1.06 -1.50 -1.93
N VAL A 14 1.30 -2.50 -1.08
CA VAL A 14 0.27 -2.95 -0.15
C VAL A 14 -0.07 -1.85 0.85
N GLY A 15 0.95 -1.15 1.35
CA GLY A 15 0.72 -0.04 2.28
C GLY A 15 -0.12 1.05 1.66
N GLN A 16 0.15 1.39 0.41
CA GLN A 16 -0.62 2.41 -0.29
C GLN A 16 -2.05 1.97 -0.50
N LEU A 17 -2.26 0.70 -0.82
CA LEU A 17 -3.61 0.19 -1.01
C LEU A 17 -4.42 0.27 0.28
N ILE A 18 -3.83 -0.13 1.38
CA ILE A 18 -4.51 -0.07 2.68
C ILE A 18 -4.83 1.38 3.04
N ALA A 19 -3.89 2.28 2.82
CA ALA A 19 -4.11 3.69 3.12
C ALA A 19 -5.24 4.27 2.28
N LYS A 20 -5.31 3.88 1.00
CA LYS A 20 -6.38 4.35 0.13
C LYS A 20 -7.74 3.85 0.59
N VAL A 21 -7.82 2.58 0.97
CA VAL A 21 -9.08 2.02 1.44
C VAL A 21 -9.53 2.74 2.71
N CYS A 22 -8.60 2.96 3.64
CA CYS A 22 -8.94 3.68 4.87
C CYS A 22 -9.41 5.10 4.57
N GLU A 23 -8.77 5.75 3.62
CA GLU A 23 -9.14 7.11 3.25
C GLU A 23 -10.55 7.16 2.66
N LEU A 24 -10.86 6.19 1.81
CA LEU A 24 -12.18 6.12 1.21
C LEU A 24 -13.26 5.90 2.26
N GLU A 25 -12.98 5.02 3.21
CA GLU A 25 -13.94 4.76 4.28
C GLU A 25 -14.15 5.98 5.16
N PHE A 26 -13.08 6.69 5.44
CA PHE A 26 -13.17 7.89 6.24
C PHE A 26 -13.99 8.96 5.53
N ASN A 27 -13.81 9.09 4.23
CA ASN A 27 -14.52 10.10 3.46
C ASN A 27 -15.99 9.76 3.27
N SER A 28 -16.33 8.46 3.23
CA SER A 28 -17.71 8.07 3.01
C SER A 28 -18.55 8.19 4.28
N ASN A 29 -17.87 8.36 5.41
CA ASN A 29 -18.55 8.60 6.67
C ASN A 29 -18.83 10.08 6.84
#